data_2bc530bf639fc830702a6eb862657c00
#
_entry.id   2bc530bf639fc830702a6eb862657c00
#
_cell.length_a   1.000
_cell.length_b   1.000
_cell.length_c   1.000
_cell.angle_alpha   90.00
_cell.angle_beta   90.00
_cell.angle_gamma   90.00
#
_symmetry.space_group_name_H-M   'P 1'
#
loop_
_entity.id
_entity.type
_entity.pdbx_description
1 polymer ?
#
loop_
_entity_poly.entity_id
_entity_poly.type
_entity_poly.pdbx_seq_one_letter_code
_entity_poly.pdbx_strand_id
1 'polypeptide(L)'
;SFTDDNIETNGSITPPLIRNPFEFYPTAVAYHGQRKVYGGGYKSPQWIRMSRTATDDNFGYHIPTQDTDSIQIRFAARDGNGVKHLVTMSDLLILTSGALWKMSADGAVTAASVNMNKQYSTGANDVTPVEVDGATIFSSDQTGHVHEISLASGYNASFYQTIDLSIMCPQLFDGQKIIDCALLRNPLNIIYFVRGDCVLLSLTYEPKQQVWAWAEHHTNGKFLSIAEIPEEDQSVLYAFIERDGFYTIERMLTRQPLDMQDKCYLDSSIQYKGNPTSTLTGLDWLEGQTVSVFADGGVKPNVKVENGAIKLPRELSNIWVGLNYEAELQTLPIFQEQKNPVKPKVVNKVHLRVRESQNILAGANQDIEDRTPIDEFKPRSNERYGSPLKLYSGLVEVPVDSTYERDIQITVKHDKPLPMKILALEVEMT
;
A
#
# COMPACT_ATOMS: atom_id res chain seq x y z
N SER A 1 -42.69 -41.54 19.84
CA SER A 1 -43.68 -40.96 20.72
C SER A 1 -43.02 -39.83 21.50
N PHE A 2 -43.51 -38.65 21.35
CA PHE A 2 -43.07 -37.50 22.13
C PHE A 2 -43.91 -37.53 23.43
N THR A 3 -43.27 -37.62 24.58
CA THR A 3 -43.95 -37.53 25.88
C THR A 3 -43.82 -36.07 26.29
N ASP A 4 -44.95 -35.39 26.38
CA ASP A 4 -45.03 -34.04 26.92
C ASP A 4 -44.91 -34.16 28.47
N ASP A 5 -43.85 -33.68 29.03
CA ASP A 5 -43.54 -33.71 30.45
C ASP A 5 -44.23 -32.60 31.26
N ASN A 6 -45.39 -32.14 30.84
CA ASN A 6 -46.16 -31.10 31.53
C ASN A 6 -45.38 -29.77 31.74
N ILE A 7 -44.59 -29.38 30.77
CA ILE A 7 -43.95 -28.06 30.78
C ILE A 7 -45.03 -27.01 30.55
N GLU A 8 -45.26 -26.15 31.54
CA GLU A 8 -46.20 -25.03 31.41
C GLU A 8 -45.75 -24.14 30.23
N THR A 9 -46.61 -24.06 29.23
CA THR A 9 -46.35 -23.22 28.05
C THR A 9 -46.37 -21.75 28.44
N ASN A 10 -45.29 -21.05 28.24
CA ASN A 10 -45.28 -19.59 28.37
C ASN A 10 -46.00 -18.97 27.16
N GLY A 11 -47.31 -18.82 27.26
CA GLY A 11 -48.14 -18.26 26.19
C GLY A 11 -47.90 -16.78 25.88
N SER A 12 -46.98 -16.12 26.62
CA SER A 12 -46.60 -14.73 26.36
C SER A 12 -45.47 -14.59 25.33
N ILE A 13 -44.80 -15.70 24.95
CA ILE A 13 -43.69 -15.70 23.99
C ILE A 13 -44.05 -16.61 22.80
N THR A 14 -43.96 -16.08 21.60
CA THR A 14 -44.17 -16.87 20.36
C THR A 14 -43.02 -17.85 20.13
N PRO A 15 -43.24 -18.98 19.43
CA PRO A 15 -42.15 -19.75 18.85
C PRO A 15 -41.27 -18.86 17.96
N PRO A 16 -39.97 -19.17 17.81
CA PRO A 16 -39.09 -18.35 16.95
C PRO A 16 -39.61 -18.32 15.51
N LEU A 17 -39.83 -17.12 15.00
CA LEU A 17 -40.16 -16.87 13.61
C LEU A 17 -38.85 -16.82 12.78
N ILE A 18 -38.89 -17.36 11.55
CA ILE A 18 -37.72 -17.41 10.67
C ILE A 18 -37.69 -16.18 9.79
N ARG A 19 -36.52 -15.56 9.72
CA ARG A 19 -36.21 -14.46 8.79
C ARG A 19 -35.16 -14.92 7.81
N ASN A 20 -35.36 -14.72 6.50
CA ASN A 20 -34.37 -15.02 5.48
C ASN A 20 -33.50 -13.77 5.24
N PRO A 21 -32.20 -13.76 5.63
CA PRO A 21 -31.32 -12.63 5.38
C PRO A 21 -30.83 -12.56 3.93
N PHE A 22 -30.96 -13.64 3.16
CA PHE A 22 -30.42 -13.78 1.80
C PHE A 22 -31.45 -13.50 0.71
N GLU A 23 -32.63 -13.01 1.05
CA GLU A 23 -33.63 -12.62 0.03
C GLU A 23 -33.04 -11.66 -1.04
N PHE A 24 -32.02 -10.89 -0.68
CA PHE A 24 -31.40 -9.87 -1.53
C PHE A 24 -29.87 -9.86 -1.44
N TYR A 25 -29.21 -10.93 -1.35
CA TYR A 25 -27.74 -11.08 -1.32
C TYR A 25 -26.98 -9.87 -0.75
N PRO A 26 -26.45 -9.95 0.45
CA PRO A 26 -25.74 -8.84 1.09
C PRO A 26 -24.44 -8.51 0.34
N THR A 27 -24.03 -7.24 0.38
CA THR A 27 -22.77 -6.75 -0.24
C THR A 27 -21.58 -6.85 0.71
N ALA A 28 -21.83 -6.84 2.02
CA ALA A 28 -20.78 -6.89 3.03
C ALA A 28 -21.15 -7.85 4.18
N VAL A 29 -20.12 -8.45 4.78
CA VAL A 29 -20.24 -9.35 5.93
C VAL A 29 -19.15 -9.05 6.95
N ALA A 30 -19.49 -9.11 8.24
CA ALA A 30 -18.54 -9.00 9.35
C ALA A 30 -19.06 -9.76 10.58
N TYR A 31 -18.24 -9.86 11.61
CA TYR A 31 -18.64 -10.35 12.93
C TYR A 31 -18.56 -9.22 13.94
N HIS A 32 -19.62 -9.01 14.71
CA HIS A 32 -19.66 -8.02 15.78
C HIS A 32 -20.60 -8.44 16.91
N GLY A 33 -20.18 -8.26 18.16
CA GLY A 33 -21.01 -8.55 19.33
C GLY A 33 -21.50 -10.00 19.38
N GLN A 34 -20.65 -10.99 19.06
CA GLN A 34 -20.97 -12.42 18.96
C GLN A 34 -22.06 -12.74 17.92
N ARG A 35 -22.23 -11.90 16.90
CA ARG A 35 -23.22 -12.06 15.84
C ARG A 35 -22.55 -11.92 14.48
N LYS A 36 -23.04 -12.66 13.52
CA LYS A 36 -22.69 -12.44 12.11
C LYS A 36 -23.56 -11.32 11.57
N VAL A 37 -22.92 -10.36 10.94
CA VAL A 37 -23.56 -9.14 10.44
C VAL A 37 -23.49 -9.12 8.93
N TYR A 38 -24.63 -8.88 8.30
CA TYR A 38 -24.77 -8.68 6.86
C TYR A 38 -25.25 -7.26 6.58
N GLY A 39 -24.59 -6.60 5.65
CA GLY A 39 -24.91 -5.25 5.22
C GLY A 39 -25.27 -5.14 3.76
N GLY A 40 -26.21 -4.28 3.45
CA GLY A 40 -26.56 -3.92 2.08
C GLY A 40 -27.28 -5.00 1.28
N GLY A 41 -27.30 -4.83 -0.01
CA GLY A 41 -27.92 -5.69 -1.00
C GLY A 41 -28.65 -4.89 -2.07
N TYR A 42 -28.77 -5.42 -3.27
CA TYR A 42 -29.33 -4.71 -4.43
C TYR A 42 -30.70 -4.05 -4.18
N LYS A 43 -31.64 -4.77 -3.54
CA LYS A 43 -32.97 -4.24 -3.22
C LYS A 43 -33.08 -3.64 -1.83
N SER A 44 -32.05 -3.81 -0.99
CA SER A 44 -32.06 -3.33 0.40
C SER A 44 -30.72 -2.74 0.81
N PRO A 45 -30.24 -1.68 0.11
CA PRO A 45 -28.87 -1.17 0.25
C PRO A 45 -28.57 -0.59 1.65
N GLN A 46 -29.60 -0.16 2.38
CA GLN A 46 -29.47 0.47 3.71
C GLN A 46 -29.81 -0.45 4.88
N TRP A 47 -29.92 -1.76 4.65
CA TRP A 47 -30.26 -2.69 5.70
C TRP A 47 -29.02 -3.36 6.28
N ILE A 48 -29.02 -3.46 7.61
CA ILE A 48 -28.10 -4.28 8.39
C ILE A 48 -28.89 -5.40 9.04
N ARG A 49 -28.43 -6.63 8.90
CA ARG A 49 -29.04 -7.83 9.47
C ARG A 49 -27.99 -8.58 10.28
N MET A 50 -28.35 -8.93 11.52
CA MET A 50 -27.46 -9.64 12.43
C MET A 50 -28.10 -10.96 12.83
N SER A 51 -27.31 -12.01 12.89
CA SER A 51 -27.76 -13.32 13.40
C SER A 51 -28.17 -13.26 14.88
N ARG A 52 -28.80 -14.30 15.38
CA ARG A 52 -28.93 -14.51 16.80
C ARG A 52 -27.59 -14.60 17.49
N THR A 53 -27.52 -14.24 18.77
CA THR A 53 -26.28 -14.30 19.54
C THR A 53 -25.67 -15.71 19.52
N ALA A 54 -24.35 -15.79 19.32
CA ALA A 54 -23.59 -17.02 19.26
C ALA A 54 -24.02 -18.02 18.17
N THR A 55 -24.64 -17.52 17.08
CA THR A 55 -25.00 -18.34 15.93
C THR A 55 -24.65 -17.59 14.64
N ASP A 56 -24.31 -18.32 13.57
CA ASP A 56 -23.95 -17.73 12.27
C ASP A 56 -25.14 -17.66 11.30
N ASP A 57 -26.02 -18.63 11.33
CA ASP A 57 -27.06 -18.85 10.31
C ASP A 57 -28.48 -18.70 10.86
N ASN A 58 -28.63 -18.49 12.17
CA ASN A 58 -29.97 -18.37 12.78
C ASN A 58 -30.42 -16.90 12.78
N PHE A 59 -31.45 -16.59 12.01
CA PHE A 59 -32.09 -15.28 11.93
C PHE A 59 -33.50 -15.26 12.49
N GLY A 60 -33.81 -16.21 13.40
CA GLY A 60 -35.07 -16.27 14.10
C GLY A 60 -35.25 -15.11 15.09
N TYR A 61 -36.51 -14.77 15.38
CA TYR A 61 -36.91 -13.77 16.35
C TYR A 61 -38.21 -14.16 17.03
N HIS A 62 -38.45 -13.62 18.20
CA HIS A 62 -39.68 -13.86 19.00
C HIS A 62 -40.55 -12.60 19.06
N ILE A 63 -41.80 -12.77 19.44
CA ILE A 63 -42.72 -11.69 19.80
C ILE A 63 -43.24 -11.98 21.20
N PRO A 64 -42.91 -11.16 22.21
CA PRO A 64 -42.00 -9.99 22.18
C PRO A 64 -40.54 -10.38 21.91
N THR A 65 -39.77 -9.43 21.39
CA THR A 65 -38.36 -9.62 21.02
C THR A 65 -37.52 -9.92 22.27
N GLN A 66 -36.64 -10.91 22.17
CA GLN A 66 -35.65 -11.28 23.19
C GLN A 66 -34.27 -10.69 22.86
N ASP A 67 -33.41 -10.51 23.86
CA ASP A 67 -32.07 -9.97 23.71
C ASP A 67 -31.18 -10.82 22.81
N THR A 68 -31.43 -12.12 22.73
CA THR A 68 -30.69 -13.07 21.89
C THR A 68 -31.18 -13.14 20.45
N ASP A 69 -32.29 -12.50 20.12
CA ASP A 69 -32.91 -12.59 18.80
C ASP A 69 -32.09 -11.90 17.70
N SER A 70 -32.37 -12.27 16.46
CA SER A 70 -31.81 -11.62 15.29
C SER A 70 -32.25 -10.16 15.23
N ILE A 71 -31.30 -9.31 14.76
CA ILE A 71 -31.51 -7.87 14.65
C ILE A 71 -31.63 -7.50 13.19
N GLN A 72 -32.61 -6.66 12.86
CA GLN A 72 -32.74 -6.06 11.54
C GLN A 72 -32.99 -4.56 11.67
N ILE A 73 -32.07 -3.76 11.13
CA ILE A 73 -32.12 -2.31 11.24
C ILE A 73 -31.93 -1.70 9.87
N ARG A 74 -32.67 -0.64 9.62
CA ARG A 74 -32.47 0.23 8.46
C ARG A 74 -31.92 1.57 8.93
N PHE A 75 -30.78 1.98 8.42
CA PHE A 75 -30.32 3.34 8.63
C PHE A 75 -30.97 4.28 7.62
N ALA A 76 -31.50 5.39 8.13
CA ALA A 76 -32.15 6.39 7.30
C ALA A 76 -31.10 7.37 6.74
N ALA A 77 -30.51 7.06 5.60
CA ALA A 77 -29.66 7.97 4.88
C ALA A 77 -30.48 8.73 3.83
N ARG A 78 -30.34 10.05 3.79
CA ARG A 78 -31.02 10.91 2.82
C ARG A 78 -30.61 10.60 1.38
N ASP A 79 -29.37 10.17 1.18
CA ASP A 79 -28.73 10.07 -0.13
C ASP A 79 -28.82 8.67 -0.77
N GLY A 80 -29.58 7.73 -0.18
CA GLY A 80 -29.79 6.40 -0.75
C GLY A 80 -28.56 5.50 -0.84
N ASN A 81 -27.43 5.91 -0.25
CA ASN A 81 -26.15 5.23 -0.33
C ASN A 81 -26.19 3.81 0.26
N GLY A 82 -25.69 2.84 -0.50
CA GLY A 82 -25.61 1.45 -0.07
C GLY A 82 -24.39 1.16 0.79
N VAL A 83 -24.49 0.11 1.63
CA VAL A 83 -23.34 -0.42 2.39
C VAL A 83 -22.33 -1.00 1.42
N LYS A 84 -21.07 -0.60 1.59
CA LYS A 84 -19.90 -1.12 0.87
C LYS A 84 -19.11 -2.09 1.75
N HIS A 85 -18.75 -1.66 2.95
CA HIS A 85 -17.95 -2.44 3.88
C HIS A 85 -18.49 -2.36 5.30
N LEU A 86 -18.22 -3.40 6.07
CA LEU A 86 -18.43 -3.48 7.50
C LEU A 86 -17.09 -3.71 8.18
N VAL A 87 -16.70 -2.83 9.08
CA VAL A 87 -15.43 -2.89 9.79
C VAL A 87 -15.70 -2.94 11.28
N THR A 88 -15.17 -3.95 11.95
CA THR A 88 -15.33 -4.14 13.38
C THR A 88 -14.14 -3.57 14.13
N MET A 89 -14.36 -2.48 14.82
CA MET A 89 -13.43 -1.92 15.80
C MET A 89 -14.01 -2.11 17.21
N SER A 90 -13.93 -1.13 18.09
CA SER A 90 -14.70 -1.16 19.36
C SER A 90 -16.22 -1.12 19.11
N ASP A 91 -16.64 -0.41 18.08
CA ASP A 91 -18.00 -0.39 17.54
C ASP A 91 -18.01 -0.99 16.13
N LEU A 92 -19.18 -1.24 15.56
CA LEU A 92 -19.29 -1.60 14.15
C LEU A 92 -19.34 -0.34 13.29
N LEU A 93 -18.38 -0.18 12.43
CA LEU A 93 -18.36 0.87 11.43
C LEU A 93 -18.97 0.37 10.13
N ILE A 94 -19.84 1.17 9.57
CA ILE A 94 -20.54 0.88 8.31
C ILE A 94 -20.12 1.92 7.31
N LEU A 95 -19.32 1.50 6.35
CA LEU A 95 -18.88 2.34 5.25
C LEU A 95 -19.86 2.22 4.09
N THR A 96 -20.40 3.35 3.68
CA THR A 96 -21.28 3.46 2.50
C THR A 96 -20.58 4.25 1.42
N SER A 97 -21.13 4.29 0.21
CA SER A 97 -20.58 5.09 -0.90
C SER A 97 -20.53 6.61 -0.62
N GLY A 98 -21.24 7.11 0.37
CA GLY A 98 -21.29 8.57 0.65
C GLY A 98 -21.10 8.95 2.10
N ALA A 99 -20.96 8.01 3.03
CA ALA A 99 -20.84 8.31 4.45
C ALA A 99 -20.25 7.17 5.28
N LEU A 100 -19.67 7.52 6.40
CA LEU A 100 -19.31 6.62 7.49
C LEU A 100 -20.36 6.68 8.57
N TRP A 101 -20.88 5.52 8.98
CA TRP A 101 -21.81 5.34 10.07
C TRP A 101 -21.19 4.51 11.18
N LYS A 102 -21.53 4.83 12.41
CA LYS A 102 -21.18 4.07 13.60
C LYS A 102 -22.42 3.38 14.14
N MET A 103 -22.33 2.09 14.40
CA MET A 103 -23.30 1.33 15.16
C MET A 103 -22.70 1.01 16.53
N SER A 104 -23.30 1.53 17.56
CA SER A 104 -22.93 1.31 18.97
C SER A 104 -24.09 0.70 19.75
N ALA A 105 -23.78 0.03 20.85
CA ALA A 105 -24.78 -0.48 21.78
C ALA A 105 -24.34 -0.16 23.22
N ASP A 106 -25.30 0.16 24.07
CA ASP A 106 -25.08 0.33 25.50
C ASP A 106 -25.08 -1.05 26.15
N GLY A 107 -23.92 -1.65 26.36
CA GLY A 107 -23.75 -3.03 26.82
C GLY A 107 -23.90 -4.08 25.72
N ALA A 108 -24.77 -5.06 25.91
CA ALA A 108 -24.99 -6.12 24.93
C ALA A 108 -25.68 -5.59 23.66
N VAL A 109 -25.28 -6.12 22.51
CA VAL A 109 -25.89 -5.77 21.21
C VAL A 109 -27.26 -6.44 21.10
N THR A 110 -28.31 -5.67 21.31
CA THR A 110 -29.72 -6.12 21.24
C THR A 110 -30.51 -5.20 20.31
N ALA A 111 -31.69 -5.63 19.89
CA ALA A 111 -32.55 -4.80 19.04
C ALA A 111 -32.99 -3.48 19.71
N ALA A 112 -32.99 -3.42 21.05
CA ALA A 112 -33.38 -2.24 21.83
C ALA A 112 -32.19 -1.32 22.15
N SER A 113 -30.95 -1.85 22.25
CA SER A 113 -29.77 -1.10 22.69
C SER A 113 -28.97 -0.51 21.50
N VAL A 114 -29.21 -0.99 20.29
CA VAL A 114 -28.44 -0.55 19.10
C VAL A 114 -28.83 0.86 18.69
N ASN A 115 -27.80 1.70 18.55
CA ASN A 115 -27.92 3.06 18.05
C ASN A 115 -27.02 3.27 16.82
N MET A 116 -27.53 3.98 15.82
CA MET A 116 -26.81 4.25 14.57
C MET A 116 -26.66 5.75 14.34
N ASN A 117 -25.40 6.19 14.26
CA ASN A 117 -25.07 7.60 14.10
C ASN A 117 -24.11 7.80 12.92
N LYS A 118 -24.45 8.77 12.06
CA LYS A 118 -23.53 9.22 11.01
C LYS A 118 -22.34 9.93 11.65
N GLN A 119 -21.12 9.54 11.29
CA GLN A 119 -19.88 10.14 11.79
C GLN A 119 -19.32 11.15 10.77
N TYR A 120 -19.15 10.74 9.52
CA TYR A 120 -18.55 11.55 8.46
C TYR A 120 -19.30 11.42 7.15
N SER A 121 -19.13 12.41 6.28
CA SER A 121 -19.73 12.46 4.93
C SER A 121 -18.76 11.98 3.85
N THR A 122 -17.70 11.26 4.21
CA THR A 122 -16.78 10.62 3.27
C THR A 122 -17.21 9.17 3.09
N GLY A 123 -17.44 8.76 1.86
CA GLY A 123 -17.82 7.39 1.51
C GLY A 123 -16.62 6.57 1.05
N ALA A 124 -16.74 5.24 1.12
CA ALA A 124 -15.74 4.30 0.66
C ALA A 124 -16.07 3.76 -0.74
N ASN A 125 -15.03 3.43 -1.51
CA ASN A 125 -15.16 2.70 -2.77
C ASN A 125 -15.36 1.18 -2.55
N ASP A 126 -15.20 0.37 -3.60
CA ASP A 126 -15.38 -1.08 -3.53
C ASP A 126 -14.13 -1.83 -3.04
N VAL A 127 -13.00 -1.16 -2.86
CA VAL A 127 -11.75 -1.76 -2.37
C VAL A 127 -11.87 -2.05 -0.89
N THR A 128 -11.52 -3.27 -0.50
CA THR A 128 -11.62 -3.72 0.90
C THR A 128 -10.73 -2.86 1.81
N PRO A 129 -11.28 -2.25 2.87
CA PRO A 129 -10.50 -1.50 3.84
C PRO A 129 -9.45 -2.38 4.53
N VAL A 130 -8.34 -1.77 4.90
CA VAL A 130 -7.21 -2.43 5.54
C VAL A 130 -7.10 -1.99 7.00
N GLU A 131 -6.99 -2.97 7.91
CA GLU A 131 -6.81 -2.71 9.33
C GLU A 131 -5.33 -2.79 9.71
N VAL A 132 -4.80 -1.71 10.29
CA VAL A 132 -3.41 -1.59 10.71
C VAL A 132 -3.30 -0.74 11.97
N ASP A 133 -2.57 -1.26 12.97
CA ASP A 133 -2.25 -0.57 14.24
C ASP A 133 -3.46 0.07 14.96
N GLY A 134 -4.64 -0.55 14.87
CA GLY A 134 -5.86 -0.05 15.49
C GLY A 134 -6.56 1.07 14.72
N ALA A 135 -6.11 1.34 13.49
CA ALA A 135 -6.77 2.20 12.53
C ALA A 135 -7.29 1.38 11.34
N THR A 136 -8.26 1.92 10.64
CA THR A 136 -8.75 1.37 9.37
C THR A 136 -8.46 2.35 8.25
N ILE A 137 -7.83 1.87 7.20
CA ILE A 137 -7.49 2.66 6.02
C ILE A 137 -8.38 2.24 4.86
N PHE A 138 -9.00 3.20 4.20
CA PHE A 138 -9.91 2.99 3.09
C PHE A 138 -9.73 4.06 2.01
N SER A 139 -10.13 3.74 0.78
CA SER A 139 -10.15 4.71 -0.33
C SER A 139 -11.55 5.28 -0.52
N SER A 140 -11.63 6.57 -0.79
CA SER A 140 -12.88 7.28 -1.08
C SER A 140 -13.40 6.99 -2.48
N ASP A 141 -14.72 6.80 -2.61
CA ASP A 141 -15.35 6.59 -3.92
C ASP A 141 -15.38 7.85 -4.78
N GLN A 142 -15.45 9.03 -4.16
CA GLN A 142 -15.62 10.29 -4.87
C GLN A 142 -14.31 10.89 -5.35
N THR A 143 -13.27 10.87 -4.50
CA THR A 143 -12.01 11.57 -4.76
C THR A 143 -10.86 10.63 -5.10
N GLY A 144 -10.97 9.34 -4.82
CA GLY A 144 -9.86 8.39 -4.88
C GLY A 144 -8.85 8.53 -3.74
N HIS A 145 -8.99 9.55 -2.91
CA HIS A 145 -8.12 9.80 -1.75
C HIS A 145 -8.18 8.66 -0.74
N VAL A 146 -7.09 8.46 -0.02
CA VAL A 146 -6.96 7.45 1.02
C VAL A 146 -7.14 8.09 2.38
N HIS A 147 -8.07 7.54 3.15
CA HIS A 147 -8.43 8.05 4.47
C HIS A 147 -8.11 7.01 5.56
N GLU A 148 -7.74 7.53 6.71
CA GLU A 148 -7.61 6.77 7.96
C GLU A 148 -8.84 6.99 8.83
N ILE A 149 -9.35 5.95 9.45
CA ILE A 149 -10.31 6.01 10.56
C ILE A 149 -9.60 5.48 11.80
N SER A 150 -9.51 6.31 12.82
CA SER A 150 -8.94 5.94 14.11
C SER A 150 -9.83 6.38 15.26
N LEU A 151 -9.74 5.66 16.39
CA LEU A 151 -10.45 6.01 17.60
C LEU A 151 -9.66 7.07 18.38
N ALA A 152 -10.23 8.26 18.50
CA ALA A 152 -9.66 9.34 19.29
C ALA A 152 -10.36 9.46 20.64
N SER A 153 -9.59 9.77 21.68
CA SER A 153 -10.11 10.01 23.02
C SER A 153 -10.25 11.52 23.26
N GLY A 154 -11.48 11.97 23.50
CA GLY A 154 -11.77 13.33 23.94
C GLY A 154 -11.91 13.41 25.46
N TYR A 155 -12.14 14.62 25.99
CA TYR A 155 -12.24 14.87 27.43
C TYR A 155 -13.32 14.04 28.15
N ASN A 156 -14.44 13.73 27.49
CA ASN A 156 -15.56 12.97 28.08
C ASN A 156 -16.08 11.82 27.20
N ALA A 157 -15.54 11.59 26.02
CA ALA A 157 -16.01 10.54 25.11
C ALA A 157 -14.96 10.13 24.10
N SER A 158 -15.01 8.87 23.67
CA SER A 158 -14.26 8.40 22.52
C SER A 158 -15.09 8.62 21.26
N PHE A 159 -14.45 9.12 20.20
CA PHE A 159 -15.07 9.34 18.90
C PHE A 159 -14.15 8.85 17.78
N TYR A 160 -14.73 8.49 16.65
CA TYR A 160 -13.94 8.16 15.46
C TYR A 160 -13.59 9.44 14.71
N GLN A 161 -12.33 9.58 14.37
CA GLN A 161 -11.85 10.65 13.50
C GLN A 161 -11.44 10.08 12.15
N THR A 162 -11.60 10.88 11.11
CA THR A 162 -11.13 10.54 9.77
C THR A 162 -10.08 11.56 9.33
N ILE A 163 -8.93 11.06 8.89
CA ILE A 163 -7.80 11.86 8.42
C ILE A 163 -7.55 11.49 6.95
N ASP A 164 -7.39 12.48 6.09
CA ASP A 164 -6.96 12.28 4.71
C ASP A 164 -5.43 12.14 4.68
N LEU A 165 -4.93 10.96 4.33
CA LEU A 165 -3.49 10.64 4.25
C LEU A 165 -2.87 11.11 2.93
N SER A 166 -3.69 11.43 1.94
CA SER A 166 -3.25 11.85 0.59
C SER A 166 -3.23 13.34 0.37
N ILE A 167 -3.69 14.14 1.35
CA ILE A 167 -3.86 15.59 1.21
C ILE A 167 -2.58 16.33 0.84
N MET A 168 -1.42 15.83 1.24
CA MET A 168 -0.11 16.44 0.96
C MET A 168 0.46 16.06 -0.42
N CYS A 169 -0.17 15.11 -1.12
CA CYS A 169 0.28 14.61 -2.43
C CYS A 169 -0.91 14.40 -3.39
N PRO A 170 -1.71 15.44 -3.64
CA PRO A 170 -2.91 15.34 -4.47
C PRO A 170 -2.60 14.87 -5.90
N GLN A 171 -1.40 15.17 -6.43
CA GLN A 171 -0.96 14.76 -7.75
C GLN A 171 -0.96 13.22 -7.96
N LEU A 172 -0.90 12.45 -6.88
CA LEU A 172 -0.95 10.99 -6.97
C LEU A 172 -2.39 10.44 -7.04
N PHE A 173 -3.39 11.23 -6.65
CA PHE A 173 -4.77 10.77 -6.45
C PHE A 173 -5.81 11.52 -7.28
N ASP A 174 -5.58 12.80 -7.59
CA ASP A 174 -6.56 13.62 -8.29
C ASP A 174 -6.93 13.04 -9.66
N GLY A 175 -8.24 12.80 -9.83
CA GLY A 175 -8.79 12.22 -11.05
C GLY A 175 -8.59 10.71 -11.21
N GLN A 176 -7.99 10.05 -10.23
CA GLN A 176 -7.71 8.62 -10.23
C GLN A 176 -8.52 7.90 -9.15
N LYS A 177 -8.84 6.62 -9.39
CA LYS A 177 -9.47 5.76 -8.39
C LYS A 177 -8.52 4.64 -7.99
N ILE A 178 -8.55 4.26 -6.74
CA ILE A 178 -7.89 3.05 -6.28
C ILE A 178 -8.77 1.85 -6.62
N ILE A 179 -8.18 0.80 -7.19
CA ILE A 179 -8.88 -0.40 -7.64
C ILE A 179 -8.53 -1.64 -6.82
N ASP A 180 -7.38 -1.65 -6.14
CA ASP A 180 -6.96 -2.77 -5.29
C ASP A 180 -6.00 -2.29 -4.20
N CYS A 181 -5.90 -3.01 -3.08
CA CYS A 181 -4.93 -2.73 -2.04
C CYS A 181 -4.47 -3.99 -1.27
N ALA A 182 -3.24 -3.94 -0.76
CA ALA A 182 -2.65 -4.99 0.05
C ALA A 182 -1.77 -4.40 1.17
N LEU A 183 -1.78 -5.00 2.35
CA LEU A 183 -0.99 -4.58 3.50
C LEU A 183 0.15 -5.56 3.78
N LEU A 184 1.38 -5.10 3.74
CA LEU A 184 2.55 -5.81 4.24
C LEU A 184 2.84 -5.34 5.67
N ARG A 185 2.91 -6.31 6.63
CA ARG A 185 3.13 -6.02 8.05
C ARG A 185 4.58 -6.17 8.49
N ASN A 186 5.33 -7.04 7.86
CA ASN A 186 6.72 -7.33 8.22
C ASN A 186 7.69 -7.03 7.06
N PRO A 187 8.81 -6.34 7.33
CA PRO A 187 9.30 -5.80 8.61
C PRO A 187 8.71 -4.42 8.97
N LEU A 188 7.96 -3.77 8.10
CA LEU A 188 7.35 -2.45 8.27
C LEU A 188 5.92 -2.50 7.74
N ASN A 189 5.03 -1.69 8.31
CA ASN A 189 3.69 -1.52 7.77
C ASN A 189 3.76 -0.72 6.47
N ILE A 190 3.54 -1.40 5.36
CA ILE A 190 3.48 -0.77 4.04
C ILE A 190 2.21 -1.21 3.36
N ILE A 191 1.40 -0.25 2.97
CA ILE A 191 0.17 -0.50 2.24
C ILE A 191 0.41 -0.17 0.78
N TYR A 192 0.17 -1.14 -0.07
CA TYR A 192 0.23 -0.95 -1.51
C TYR A 192 -1.17 -0.73 -2.07
N PHE A 193 -1.26 0.16 -3.05
CA PHE A 193 -2.50 0.48 -3.74
C PHE A 193 -2.29 0.43 -5.24
N VAL A 194 -3.19 -0.21 -5.96
CA VAL A 194 -3.22 -0.14 -7.42
C VAL A 194 -4.18 0.97 -7.82
N ARG A 195 -3.67 1.91 -8.59
CA ARG A 195 -4.42 3.04 -9.12
C ARG A 195 -5.13 2.65 -10.44
N GLY A 196 -6.20 3.35 -10.81
CA GLY A 196 -7.01 3.03 -11.99
C GLY A 196 -6.28 3.13 -13.34
N ASP A 197 -5.18 3.88 -13.40
CA ASP A 197 -4.24 3.91 -14.52
C ASP A 197 -3.17 2.81 -14.47
N CYS A 198 -3.34 1.85 -13.56
CA CYS A 198 -2.48 0.68 -13.39
C CYS A 198 -1.07 0.98 -12.85
N VAL A 199 -0.91 2.10 -12.16
CA VAL A 199 0.31 2.43 -11.40
C VAL A 199 0.20 1.90 -9.97
N LEU A 200 1.30 1.43 -9.41
CA LEU A 200 1.37 0.96 -8.03
C LEU A 200 1.86 2.09 -7.12
N LEU A 201 1.10 2.40 -6.09
CA LEU A 201 1.49 3.31 -5.02
C LEU A 201 1.83 2.53 -3.76
N SER A 202 2.74 3.03 -2.94
CA SER A 202 2.99 2.51 -1.60
C SER A 202 2.91 3.60 -0.56
N LEU A 203 2.28 3.29 0.57
CA LEU A 203 2.24 4.13 1.77
C LEU A 203 3.02 3.42 2.88
N THR A 204 4.12 4.00 3.30
CA THR A 204 4.76 3.60 4.57
C THR A 204 3.97 4.24 5.71
N TYR A 205 3.40 3.40 6.58
CA TYR A 205 2.47 3.84 7.61
C TYR A 205 2.98 3.45 9.00
N GLU A 206 3.58 4.42 9.71
CA GLU A 206 4.09 4.28 11.08
C GLU A 206 3.58 5.44 11.95
N PRO A 207 2.31 5.39 12.38
CA PRO A 207 1.66 6.52 13.05
C PRO A 207 2.30 6.88 14.39
N LYS A 208 2.88 5.90 15.11
CA LYS A 208 3.57 6.13 16.39
C LYS A 208 4.83 6.99 16.23
N GLN A 209 5.43 6.99 15.05
CA GLN A 209 6.60 7.80 14.71
C GLN A 209 6.24 9.00 13.82
N GLN A 210 4.96 9.21 13.55
CA GLN A 210 4.45 10.27 12.66
C GLN A 210 5.03 10.18 11.25
N VAL A 211 5.16 8.96 10.72
CA VAL A 211 5.66 8.71 9.38
C VAL A 211 4.51 8.24 8.48
N TRP A 212 4.20 9.07 7.49
CA TRP A 212 3.30 8.78 6.37
C TRP A 212 4.02 9.19 5.09
N ALA A 213 4.56 8.22 4.37
CA ALA A 213 5.35 8.49 3.18
C ALA A 213 4.80 7.72 1.98
N TRP A 214 4.44 8.46 0.94
CA TRP A 214 3.99 7.92 -0.33
C TRP A 214 5.16 7.75 -1.30
N ALA A 215 5.12 6.67 -2.08
CA ALA A 215 6.00 6.46 -3.21
C ALA A 215 5.22 5.84 -4.36
N GLU A 216 5.60 6.22 -5.59
CA GLU A 216 5.05 5.72 -6.83
C GLU A 216 6.00 4.68 -7.43
N HIS A 217 5.45 3.58 -7.92
CA HIS A 217 6.20 2.48 -8.53
C HIS A 217 5.73 2.27 -9.96
N HIS A 218 6.68 2.42 -10.88
CA HIS A 218 6.46 2.20 -12.30
C HIS A 218 7.06 0.88 -12.73
N THR A 219 6.45 0.26 -13.71
CA THR A 219 6.94 -0.93 -14.40
C THR A 219 6.72 -0.76 -15.90
N ASN A 220 7.46 -1.49 -16.71
CA ASN A 220 7.14 -1.62 -18.14
C ASN A 220 5.95 -2.58 -18.31
N GLY A 221 4.77 -2.12 -17.94
CA GLY A 221 3.53 -2.90 -17.91
C GLY A 221 2.46 -2.22 -17.07
N LYS A 222 1.42 -2.99 -16.70
CA LYS A 222 0.27 -2.51 -15.95
C LYS A 222 0.04 -3.38 -14.73
N PHE A 223 0.01 -2.79 -13.55
CA PHE A 223 -0.45 -3.48 -12.34
C PHE A 223 -1.98 -3.65 -12.38
N LEU A 224 -2.46 -4.88 -12.35
CA LEU A 224 -3.90 -5.18 -12.42
C LEU A 224 -4.49 -5.54 -11.07
N SER A 225 -3.77 -6.30 -10.26
CA SER A 225 -4.18 -6.70 -8.91
C SER A 225 -2.96 -7.06 -8.08
N ILE A 226 -3.10 -6.97 -6.76
CA ILE A 226 -2.04 -7.27 -5.81
C ILE A 226 -2.58 -8.12 -4.65
N ALA A 227 -1.72 -8.93 -4.07
CA ALA A 227 -2.04 -9.70 -2.88
C ALA A 227 -0.81 -9.82 -1.97
N GLU A 228 -1.05 -9.79 -0.66
CA GLU A 228 -0.04 -10.10 0.35
C GLU A 228 -0.11 -11.58 0.71
N ILE A 229 1.04 -12.23 0.78
CA ILE A 229 1.19 -13.61 1.23
C ILE A 229 2.29 -13.65 2.28
N PRO A 230 2.02 -14.20 3.47
CA PRO A 230 3.06 -14.40 4.47
C PRO A 230 3.97 -15.55 4.05
N GLU A 231 5.26 -15.28 3.95
CA GLU A 231 6.30 -16.26 3.66
C GLU A 231 7.30 -16.28 4.82
N GLU A 232 7.44 -17.42 5.47
CA GLU A 232 8.32 -17.59 6.65
C GLU A 232 8.06 -16.53 7.72
N ASP A 233 8.97 -15.57 7.87
CA ASP A 233 8.90 -14.47 8.87
C ASP A 233 8.65 -13.10 8.27
N GLN A 234 8.31 -13.00 6.98
CA GLN A 234 8.03 -11.74 6.29
C GLN A 234 6.73 -11.78 5.48
N SER A 235 6.14 -10.62 5.26
CA SER A 235 5.05 -10.44 4.31
C SER A 235 5.61 -10.10 2.93
N VAL A 236 5.11 -10.76 1.90
CA VAL A 236 5.56 -10.59 0.52
C VAL A 236 4.41 -10.13 -0.36
N LEU A 237 4.66 -9.14 -1.20
CA LEU A 237 3.71 -8.68 -2.21
C LEU A 237 3.83 -9.53 -3.48
N TYR A 238 2.70 -10.04 -3.92
CA TYR A 238 2.51 -10.62 -5.24
C TYR A 238 1.68 -9.68 -6.08
N ALA A 239 2.14 -9.42 -7.30
CA ALA A 239 1.46 -8.55 -8.24
C ALA A 239 1.10 -9.30 -9.52
N PHE A 240 -0.12 -9.11 -9.99
CA PHE A 240 -0.57 -9.58 -11.29
C PHE A 240 -0.38 -8.43 -12.29
N ILE A 241 0.48 -8.65 -13.27
CA ILE A 241 0.96 -7.62 -14.19
C ILE A 241 0.72 -8.03 -15.64
N GLU A 242 0.27 -7.08 -16.46
CA GLU A 242 0.18 -7.20 -17.91
C GLU A 242 1.38 -6.50 -18.55
N ARG A 243 2.11 -7.22 -19.41
CA ARG A 243 3.22 -6.68 -20.21
C ARG A 243 3.07 -7.11 -21.66
N ASP A 244 2.87 -6.17 -22.57
CA ASP A 244 2.75 -6.41 -24.03
C ASP A 244 1.81 -7.58 -24.41
N GLY A 245 0.70 -7.72 -23.65
CA GLY A 245 -0.29 -8.77 -23.83
C GLY A 245 0.02 -10.10 -23.12
N PHE A 246 1.13 -10.20 -22.43
CA PHE A 246 1.45 -11.30 -21.52
C PHE A 246 1.05 -10.96 -20.09
N TYR A 247 0.52 -11.95 -19.39
CA TYR A 247 0.12 -11.82 -17.98
C TYR A 247 1.08 -12.63 -17.11
N THR A 248 1.66 -11.97 -16.12
CA THR A 248 2.60 -12.58 -15.19
C THR A 248 2.17 -12.35 -13.75
N ILE A 249 2.51 -13.30 -12.87
CA ILE A 249 2.46 -13.10 -11.43
C ILE A 249 3.90 -12.89 -10.97
N GLU A 250 4.17 -11.71 -10.46
CA GLU A 250 5.50 -11.32 -10.03
C GLU A 250 5.55 -11.19 -8.51
N ARG A 251 6.62 -11.69 -7.92
CA ARG A 251 6.88 -11.65 -6.49
C ARG A 251 7.86 -10.53 -6.19
N MET A 252 7.50 -9.61 -5.31
CA MET A 252 8.42 -8.56 -4.86
C MET A 252 9.52 -9.17 -4.00
N LEU A 253 10.78 -8.84 -4.33
CA LEU A 253 11.92 -9.30 -3.55
C LEU A 253 11.99 -8.60 -2.19
N THR A 254 12.63 -9.27 -1.23
CA THR A 254 12.85 -8.70 0.10
C THR A 254 13.71 -7.43 0.04
N ARG A 255 13.33 -6.42 0.81
CA ARG A 255 14.04 -5.13 0.86
C ARG A 255 15.41 -5.20 1.54
N GLN A 256 15.67 -6.23 2.34
CA GLN A 256 16.89 -6.36 3.12
C GLN A 256 17.50 -7.76 2.97
N PRO A 257 17.94 -8.14 1.77
CA PRO A 257 18.65 -9.40 1.61
C PRO A 257 19.96 -9.37 2.41
N LEU A 258 20.30 -10.49 3.01
CA LEU A 258 21.48 -10.60 3.86
C LEU A 258 22.78 -10.59 3.03
N ASP A 259 22.76 -11.25 1.87
CA ASP A 259 23.94 -11.38 1.01
C ASP A 259 23.94 -10.32 -0.10
N MET A 260 25.14 -9.77 -0.41
CA MET A 260 25.30 -8.81 -1.50
C MET A 260 24.93 -9.39 -2.86
N GLN A 261 25.18 -10.68 -3.08
CA GLN A 261 24.87 -11.36 -4.34
C GLN A 261 23.37 -11.50 -4.58
N ASP A 262 22.58 -11.43 -3.50
CA ASP A 262 21.11 -11.49 -3.55
C ASP A 262 20.47 -10.07 -3.50
N LYS A 263 21.29 -9.02 -3.41
CA LYS A 263 20.86 -7.61 -3.46
C LYS A 263 20.65 -7.15 -4.91
N CYS A 264 19.59 -7.61 -5.53
CA CYS A 264 19.22 -7.22 -6.87
C CYS A 264 18.00 -6.28 -6.86
N TYR A 265 18.09 -5.21 -7.60
CA TYR A 265 17.04 -4.20 -7.77
C TYR A 265 16.73 -4.04 -9.25
N LEU A 266 16.03 -5.04 -9.80
CA LEU A 266 15.58 -5.09 -11.20
C LEU A 266 14.08 -5.36 -11.23
N ASP A 267 13.41 -4.81 -12.22
CA ASP A 267 12.01 -5.11 -12.51
C ASP A 267 11.90 -6.34 -13.43
N SER A 268 10.83 -7.11 -13.29
CA SER A 268 10.59 -8.34 -14.07
C SER A 268 11.83 -9.26 -14.16
N SER A 269 12.43 -9.53 -13.01
CA SER A 269 13.72 -10.20 -12.94
C SER A 269 13.62 -11.69 -12.65
N ILE A 270 14.60 -12.43 -13.12
CA ILE A 270 14.82 -13.84 -12.78
C ILE A 270 16.23 -14.05 -12.26
N GLN A 271 16.36 -14.97 -11.30
CA GLN A 271 17.65 -15.42 -10.79
C GLN A 271 18.04 -16.78 -11.35
N TYR A 272 19.24 -16.87 -11.86
CA TYR A 272 19.93 -18.15 -12.10
C TYR A 272 20.99 -18.37 -11.03
N LYS A 273 20.94 -19.50 -10.36
CA LYS A 273 21.96 -19.91 -9.38
C LYS A 273 22.35 -21.35 -9.66
N GLY A 274 23.58 -21.57 -10.16
CA GLY A 274 23.99 -22.89 -10.60
C GLY A 274 25.43 -22.95 -11.09
N ASN A 275 25.71 -23.93 -11.94
CA ASN A 275 27.03 -24.08 -12.56
C ASN A 275 27.38 -22.84 -13.38
N PRO A 276 28.68 -22.44 -13.41
CA PRO A 276 29.09 -21.28 -14.20
C PRO A 276 28.62 -21.38 -15.66
N THR A 277 27.94 -20.35 -16.15
CA THR A 277 27.47 -20.26 -17.53
C THR A 277 27.70 -18.88 -18.10
N SER A 278 27.95 -18.81 -19.40
CA SER A 278 28.02 -17.56 -20.16
C SER A 278 26.77 -17.31 -21.00
N THR A 279 25.80 -18.23 -21.01
CA THR A 279 24.55 -18.08 -21.74
C THR A 279 23.39 -18.41 -20.83
N LEU A 280 22.45 -17.48 -20.70
CA LEU A 280 21.21 -17.71 -19.97
C LEU A 280 20.05 -17.73 -20.97
N THR A 281 19.21 -18.76 -20.89
CA THR A 281 18.04 -18.99 -21.76
C THR A 281 16.76 -18.93 -20.94
N GLY A 282 15.61 -18.97 -21.61
CA GLY A 282 14.30 -18.92 -20.96
C GLY A 282 13.88 -17.51 -20.58
N LEU A 283 14.23 -16.52 -21.40
CA LEU A 283 13.89 -15.11 -21.25
C LEU A 283 12.89 -14.64 -22.33
N ASP A 284 12.02 -15.55 -22.77
CA ASP A 284 11.11 -15.32 -23.91
C ASP A 284 10.18 -14.11 -23.69
N TRP A 285 9.76 -13.84 -22.44
CA TRP A 285 8.93 -12.67 -22.10
C TRP A 285 9.67 -11.33 -22.17
N LEU A 286 11.03 -11.36 -22.25
CA LEU A 286 11.88 -10.17 -22.41
C LEU A 286 12.47 -10.07 -23.82
N GLU A 287 11.96 -10.82 -24.79
CA GLU A 287 12.49 -10.87 -26.16
C GLU A 287 12.52 -9.45 -26.77
N GLY A 288 13.67 -9.11 -27.32
CA GLY A 288 13.92 -7.80 -27.95
C GLY A 288 14.15 -6.64 -26.97
N GLN A 289 13.91 -6.83 -25.68
CA GLN A 289 14.12 -5.82 -24.64
C GLN A 289 15.61 -5.68 -24.31
N THR A 290 15.98 -4.50 -23.83
CA THR A 290 17.30 -4.23 -23.27
C THR A 290 17.26 -4.42 -21.76
N VAL A 291 18.01 -5.38 -21.26
CA VAL A 291 18.02 -5.77 -19.84
C VAL A 291 19.34 -5.37 -19.17
N SER A 292 19.28 -5.24 -17.85
CA SER A 292 20.46 -5.16 -17.00
C SER A 292 20.72 -6.51 -16.34
N VAL A 293 22.00 -6.83 -16.19
CA VAL A 293 22.45 -8.06 -15.56
C VAL A 293 23.24 -7.69 -14.32
N PHE A 294 22.83 -8.27 -13.17
CA PHE A 294 23.59 -8.21 -11.93
C PHE A 294 24.12 -9.62 -11.65
N ALA A 295 25.42 -9.81 -11.71
CA ALA A 295 26.00 -11.13 -11.60
C ALA A 295 27.30 -11.13 -10.79
N ASP A 296 27.40 -12.09 -9.85
CA ASP A 296 28.53 -12.26 -8.92
C ASP A 296 28.96 -10.91 -8.27
N GLY A 297 27.98 -10.04 -7.96
CA GLY A 297 28.17 -8.74 -7.34
C GLY A 297 28.62 -7.62 -8.28
N GLY A 298 28.60 -7.81 -9.60
CA GLY A 298 28.88 -6.80 -10.61
C GLY A 298 27.67 -6.51 -11.51
N VAL A 299 27.59 -5.29 -12.03
CA VAL A 299 26.52 -4.84 -12.94
C VAL A 299 27.03 -4.80 -14.38
N LYS A 300 26.24 -5.35 -15.32
CA LYS A 300 26.39 -5.18 -16.74
C LYS A 300 25.08 -4.64 -17.33
N PRO A 301 25.02 -3.35 -17.64
CA PRO A 301 23.83 -2.75 -18.24
C PRO A 301 23.75 -3.04 -19.75
N ASN A 302 22.56 -2.80 -20.30
CA ASN A 302 22.30 -2.75 -21.75
C ASN A 302 22.66 -4.03 -22.51
N VAL A 303 22.24 -5.17 -22.00
CA VAL A 303 22.30 -6.46 -22.69
C VAL A 303 21.00 -6.69 -23.43
N LYS A 304 21.04 -6.94 -24.73
CA LYS A 304 19.84 -7.24 -25.52
C LYS A 304 19.49 -8.71 -25.41
N VAL A 305 18.20 -9.00 -25.22
CA VAL A 305 17.68 -10.38 -25.28
C VAL A 305 17.40 -10.73 -26.72
N GLU A 306 17.95 -11.85 -27.20
CA GLU A 306 17.79 -12.37 -28.55
C GLU A 306 17.53 -13.86 -28.54
N ASN A 307 16.45 -14.32 -29.16
CA ASN A 307 15.98 -15.71 -29.15
C ASN A 307 15.77 -16.28 -27.73
N GLY A 308 15.16 -15.50 -26.85
CA GLY A 308 14.92 -15.86 -25.46
C GLY A 308 16.19 -16.06 -24.62
N ALA A 309 17.33 -15.52 -25.05
CA ALA A 309 18.63 -15.73 -24.41
C ALA A 309 19.49 -14.46 -24.36
N ILE A 310 20.41 -14.44 -23.39
CA ILE A 310 21.48 -13.45 -23.31
C ILE A 310 22.84 -14.14 -23.31
N LYS A 311 23.88 -13.47 -23.87
CA LYS A 311 25.28 -13.90 -23.83
C LYS A 311 26.11 -12.98 -22.96
N LEU A 312 26.83 -13.57 -22.02
CA LEU A 312 27.71 -12.86 -21.10
C LEU A 312 29.19 -13.04 -21.53
N PRO A 313 30.06 -12.07 -21.22
CA PRO A 313 31.46 -12.12 -21.65
C PRO A 313 32.30 -13.16 -20.90
N ARG A 314 31.80 -13.68 -19.77
CA ARG A 314 32.44 -14.69 -18.95
C ARG A 314 31.40 -15.60 -18.33
N GLU A 315 31.84 -16.75 -17.86
CA GLU A 315 30.99 -17.66 -17.06
C GLU A 315 30.76 -17.11 -15.66
N LEU A 316 29.51 -17.13 -15.19
CA LEU A 316 29.05 -16.61 -13.91
C LEU A 316 28.10 -17.60 -13.28
N SER A 317 28.03 -17.63 -11.92
CA SER A 317 27.32 -18.65 -11.16
C SER A 317 26.00 -18.15 -10.56
N ASN A 318 25.95 -16.87 -10.16
CA ASN A 318 24.76 -16.22 -9.64
C ASN A 318 24.44 -15.01 -10.52
N ILE A 319 23.37 -15.13 -11.31
CA ILE A 319 23.02 -14.17 -12.36
C ILE A 319 21.57 -13.72 -12.14
N TRP A 320 21.38 -12.43 -11.94
CA TRP A 320 20.08 -11.77 -12.02
C TRP A 320 19.96 -11.05 -13.35
N VAL A 321 18.84 -11.23 -14.03
CA VAL A 321 18.51 -10.56 -15.29
C VAL A 321 17.13 -9.96 -15.19
N GLY A 322 16.97 -8.73 -15.62
CA GLY A 322 15.67 -8.05 -15.61
C GLY A 322 15.74 -6.66 -16.22
N LEU A 323 14.62 -5.99 -16.22
CA LEU A 323 14.50 -4.62 -16.68
C LEU A 323 15.13 -3.68 -15.66
N ASN A 324 15.86 -2.69 -16.16
CA ASN A 324 16.34 -1.62 -15.31
C ASN A 324 15.23 -0.60 -15.04
N TYR A 325 15.24 0.01 -13.87
CA TYR A 325 14.38 1.14 -13.54
C TYR A 325 15.19 2.28 -12.92
N GLU A 326 14.68 3.48 -13.03
CA GLU A 326 15.25 4.64 -12.37
C GLU A 326 14.46 4.96 -11.12
N ALA A 327 15.16 5.13 -9.99
CA ALA A 327 14.56 5.66 -8.77
C ALA A 327 14.97 7.14 -8.63
N GLU A 328 13.99 8.00 -8.39
CA GLU A 328 14.16 9.44 -8.28
C GLU A 328 13.53 9.96 -6.99
N LEU A 329 14.25 10.84 -6.31
CA LEU A 329 13.76 11.62 -5.19
C LEU A 329 14.05 13.09 -5.48
N GLN A 330 13.00 13.91 -5.50
CA GLN A 330 13.11 15.35 -5.65
C GLN A 330 12.61 16.03 -4.38
N THR A 331 13.38 17.00 -3.87
CA THR A 331 12.97 17.78 -2.71
C THR A 331 11.95 18.84 -3.11
N LEU A 332 11.20 19.33 -2.14
CA LEU A 332 10.51 20.61 -2.30
C LEU A 332 11.53 21.76 -2.43
N PRO A 333 11.13 22.93 -2.94
CA PRO A 333 12.01 24.11 -2.99
C PRO A 333 12.64 24.39 -1.63
N ILE A 334 13.97 24.55 -1.62
CA ILE A 334 14.74 24.69 -0.39
C ILE A 334 14.75 26.16 0.03
N PHE A 335 14.33 26.42 1.26
CA PHE A 335 14.33 27.77 1.86
C PHE A 335 15.35 27.84 3.00
N GLN A 336 16.06 28.95 3.06
CA GLN A 336 16.97 29.25 4.16
C GLN A 336 16.27 30.20 5.16
N GLU A 337 15.94 29.71 6.35
CA GLU A 337 15.14 30.45 7.35
C GLU A 337 15.70 31.82 7.75
N GLN A 338 17.02 31.99 7.72
CA GLN A 338 17.69 33.22 8.16
C GLN A 338 17.95 34.24 7.03
N LYS A 339 17.68 33.89 5.77
CA LYS A 339 17.84 34.78 4.63
C LYS A 339 16.48 34.97 3.94
N ASN A 340 16.31 36.16 3.30
CA ASN A 340 15.09 36.45 2.56
C ASN A 340 14.78 35.33 1.53
N PRO A 341 13.64 34.63 1.66
CA PRO A 341 13.31 33.48 0.80
C PRO A 341 13.20 33.85 -0.69
N VAL A 342 13.01 35.14 -1.01
CA VAL A 342 12.84 35.64 -2.37
C VAL A 342 14.18 35.87 -3.10
N LYS A 343 15.33 35.84 -2.40
CA LYS A 343 16.62 36.02 -3.05
C LYS A 343 17.02 34.79 -3.83
N PRO A 344 17.56 34.97 -5.05
CA PRO A 344 18.17 33.85 -5.78
C PRO A 344 19.35 33.27 -5.00
N LYS A 345 19.56 31.97 -5.13
CA LYS A 345 20.55 31.16 -4.43
C LYS A 345 21.29 30.28 -5.43
N VAL A 346 22.46 29.79 -5.02
CA VAL A 346 23.22 28.77 -5.76
C VAL A 346 23.50 27.62 -4.82
N VAL A 347 23.32 26.41 -5.29
CA VAL A 347 23.74 25.19 -4.59
C VAL A 347 25.12 24.80 -5.10
N ASN A 348 26.09 24.72 -4.20
CA ASN A 348 27.46 24.35 -4.54
C ASN A 348 27.70 22.86 -4.37
N LYS A 349 27.13 22.27 -3.31
CA LYS A 349 27.29 20.86 -2.98
C LYS A 349 26.04 20.31 -2.33
N VAL A 350 25.80 19.04 -2.58
CA VAL A 350 24.83 18.22 -1.88
C VAL A 350 25.58 17.20 -1.01
N HIS A 351 25.28 17.19 0.28
CA HIS A 351 25.81 16.24 1.24
C HIS A 351 24.76 15.18 1.53
N LEU A 352 25.08 13.93 1.22
CA LEU A 352 24.18 12.79 1.47
C LEU A 352 24.82 11.86 2.50
N ARG A 353 24.13 11.62 3.60
CA ARG A 353 24.50 10.56 4.52
C ARG A 353 23.84 9.27 4.04
N VAL A 354 24.65 8.29 3.68
CA VAL A 354 24.17 7.03 3.09
C VAL A 354 24.66 5.82 3.90
N ARG A 355 23.95 4.71 3.73
CA ARG A 355 24.32 3.43 4.34
C ARG A 355 24.22 2.32 3.29
N GLU A 356 25.30 1.53 3.16
CA GLU A 356 25.38 0.40 2.23
C GLU A 356 24.86 0.74 0.83
N SER A 357 25.38 1.83 0.24
CA SER A 357 24.89 2.39 -1.02
C SER A 357 25.97 2.44 -2.09
N GLN A 358 25.55 2.42 -3.33
CA GLN A 358 26.35 2.63 -4.54
C GLN A 358 25.54 3.39 -5.58
N ASN A 359 26.21 3.92 -6.63
CA ASN A 359 25.58 4.63 -7.73
C ASN A 359 24.68 5.79 -7.26
N ILE A 360 25.29 6.74 -6.56
CA ILE A 360 24.60 7.92 -6.04
C ILE A 360 24.79 9.06 -7.03
N LEU A 361 23.69 9.51 -7.62
CA LEU A 361 23.66 10.65 -8.52
C LEU A 361 22.86 11.78 -7.85
N ALA A 362 23.38 12.99 -7.90
CA ALA A 362 22.65 14.16 -7.37
C ALA A 362 22.83 15.36 -8.31
N GLY A 363 21.79 16.17 -8.40
CA GLY A 363 21.74 17.37 -9.21
C GLY A 363 20.75 18.39 -8.67
N ALA A 364 20.71 19.57 -9.22
CA ALA A 364 19.73 20.60 -8.89
C ALA A 364 18.88 20.96 -10.11
N ASN A 365 17.62 21.35 -9.88
CA ASN A 365 16.71 21.92 -10.88
C ASN A 365 16.55 21.09 -12.17
N GLN A 366 16.31 19.79 -12.02
CA GLN A 366 16.21 18.85 -13.14
C GLN A 366 14.95 19.02 -14.02
N ASP A 367 13.95 19.74 -13.54
CA ASP A 367 12.69 19.98 -14.26
C ASP A 367 12.77 21.11 -15.31
N ILE A 368 13.90 21.80 -15.38
CA ILE A 368 14.10 22.91 -16.33
C ILE A 368 14.75 22.37 -17.62
N GLU A 369 14.29 22.84 -18.79
CA GLU A 369 14.76 22.37 -20.10
C GLU A 369 16.28 22.52 -20.31
N ASP A 370 16.92 23.51 -19.67
CA ASP A 370 18.38 23.68 -19.63
C ASP A 370 18.99 22.99 -18.40
N ARG A 371 19.02 21.67 -18.43
CA ARG A 371 19.41 20.83 -17.31
C ARG A 371 20.87 21.00 -16.89
N THR A 372 21.06 21.27 -15.60
CA THR A 372 22.35 21.05 -14.97
C THR A 372 22.69 19.56 -14.96
N PRO A 373 23.93 19.17 -15.21
CA PRO A 373 24.31 17.76 -15.20
C PRO A 373 24.11 17.15 -13.82
N ILE A 374 23.68 15.88 -13.82
CA ILE A 374 23.65 15.07 -12.59
C ILE A 374 25.04 14.47 -12.41
N ASP A 375 25.67 14.75 -11.28
CA ASP A 375 26.98 14.22 -10.97
C ASP A 375 26.91 12.92 -10.18
N GLU A 376 27.77 11.97 -10.54
CA GLU A 376 27.88 10.68 -9.86
C GLU A 376 28.98 10.72 -8.79
N PHE A 377 28.64 10.36 -7.56
CA PHE A 377 29.65 10.08 -6.56
C PHE A 377 30.39 8.79 -6.87
N LYS A 378 31.70 8.90 -7.06
CA LYS A 378 32.60 7.77 -7.34
C LYS A 378 33.47 7.49 -6.11
N PRO A 379 33.08 6.52 -5.26
CA PRO A 379 33.93 6.15 -4.13
C PRO A 379 35.24 5.57 -4.65
N ARG A 380 36.35 5.95 -4.02
CA ARG A 380 37.64 5.29 -4.29
C ARG A 380 37.58 3.85 -3.79
N SER A 381 37.78 2.89 -4.67
CA SER A 381 37.83 1.48 -4.30
C SER A 381 39.20 0.89 -4.66
N ASN A 382 39.74 0.06 -3.78
CA ASN A 382 40.96 -0.71 -4.00
C ASN A 382 40.65 -2.17 -4.39
N GLU A 383 39.50 -2.41 -4.95
CA GLU A 383 39.02 -3.73 -5.29
C GLU A 383 39.78 -4.28 -6.50
N ARG A 384 40.00 -5.59 -6.47
CA ARG A 384 40.58 -6.30 -7.61
C ARG A 384 39.54 -6.34 -8.75
N TYR A 385 40.03 -6.28 -9.98
CA TYR A 385 39.16 -6.43 -11.15
C TYR A 385 38.38 -7.75 -11.07
N GLY A 386 37.04 -7.66 -11.19
CA GLY A 386 36.14 -8.81 -11.09
C GLY A 386 35.69 -9.18 -9.67
N SER A 387 36.07 -8.44 -8.64
CA SER A 387 35.51 -8.58 -7.30
C SER A 387 34.13 -7.92 -7.20
N PRO A 388 33.25 -8.37 -6.27
CA PRO A 388 31.97 -7.72 -5.99
C PRO A 388 32.17 -6.24 -5.59
N LEU A 389 31.26 -5.39 -6.00
CA LEU A 389 31.27 -3.97 -5.64
C LEU A 389 31.13 -3.80 -4.11
N LYS A 390 32.00 -2.98 -3.53
CA LYS A 390 31.92 -2.65 -2.11
C LYS A 390 30.91 -1.53 -1.89
N LEU A 391 29.98 -1.76 -1.00
CA LEU A 391 29.00 -0.76 -0.62
C LEU A 391 29.63 0.32 0.28
N TYR A 392 29.27 1.56 0.02
CA TYR A 392 29.73 2.71 0.78
C TYR A 392 28.74 3.06 1.91
N SER A 393 29.27 3.38 3.08
CA SER A 393 28.51 3.93 4.22
C SER A 393 29.24 5.12 4.77
N GLY A 394 28.59 6.28 4.84
CA GLY A 394 29.20 7.50 5.33
C GLY A 394 28.58 8.76 4.73
N LEU A 395 29.30 9.85 4.82
CA LEU A 395 28.94 11.12 4.20
C LEU A 395 29.49 11.14 2.77
N VAL A 396 28.62 11.46 1.84
CA VAL A 396 28.91 11.64 0.42
C VAL A 396 28.79 13.12 0.08
N GLU A 397 29.78 13.67 -0.58
CA GLU A 397 29.73 15.03 -1.11
C GLU A 397 29.65 14.95 -2.62
N VAL A 398 28.58 15.50 -3.18
CA VAL A 398 28.40 15.62 -4.64
C VAL A 398 28.44 17.10 -4.97
N PRO A 399 29.44 17.55 -5.77
CA PRO A 399 29.43 18.90 -6.30
C PRO A 399 28.26 19.02 -7.28
N VAL A 400 27.53 20.12 -7.22
CA VAL A 400 26.38 20.34 -8.08
C VAL A 400 26.57 21.65 -8.82
N ASP A 401 26.46 21.58 -10.15
CA ASP A 401 26.36 22.77 -10.99
C ASP A 401 24.93 23.28 -10.95
N SER A 402 24.66 24.34 -10.20
CA SER A 402 23.34 24.95 -10.17
C SER A 402 23.36 26.38 -10.71
N THR A 403 22.28 26.77 -11.36
CA THR A 403 22.04 28.15 -11.77
C THR A 403 21.57 28.99 -10.60
N TYR A 404 21.64 30.31 -10.74
CA TYR A 404 21.23 31.27 -9.71
C TYR A 404 19.72 31.45 -9.73
N GLU A 405 19.01 30.69 -8.88
CA GLU A 405 17.56 30.60 -8.90
C GLU A 405 16.90 30.83 -7.53
N ARG A 406 15.60 31.11 -7.53
CA ARG A 406 14.81 31.34 -6.31
C ARG A 406 14.32 30.03 -5.72
N ASP A 407 13.79 29.14 -6.55
CA ASP A 407 13.14 27.89 -6.18
C ASP A 407 14.04 26.71 -6.61
N ILE A 408 15.07 26.44 -5.80
CA ILE A 408 16.00 25.36 -6.05
C ILE A 408 15.46 24.07 -5.42
N GLN A 409 15.36 23.02 -6.23
CA GLN A 409 15.05 21.66 -5.81
C GLN A 409 16.27 20.77 -6.04
N ILE A 410 16.50 19.83 -5.13
CA ILE A 410 17.55 18.82 -5.28
C ILE A 410 16.93 17.52 -5.74
N THR A 411 17.51 16.97 -6.80
CA THR A 411 17.13 15.66 -7.32
C THR A 411 18.24 14.67 -7.02
N VAL A 412 17.88 13.54 -6.44
CA VAL A 412 18.76 12.38 -6.24
C VAL A 412 18.24 11.25 -7.11
N LYS A 413 19.08 10.70 -7.96
CA LYS A 413 18.75 9.60 -8.88
C LYS A 413 19.56 8.36 -8.62
N HIS A 414 18.99 7.24 -9.04
CA HIS A 414 19.62 5.93 -9.01
C HIS A 414 19.18 5.13 -10.23
N ASP A 415 20.12 4.76 -11.08
CA ASP A 415 19.86 4.17 -12.39
C ASP A 415 20.48 2.79 -12.61
N LYS A 416 21.08 2.18 -11.55
CA LYS A 416 21.66 0.83 -11.61
C LYS A 416 21.03 -0.12 -10.61
N PRO A 417 21.01 -1.42 -10.86
CA PRO A 417 20.42 -2.41 -9.97
C PRO A 417 21.26 -2.66 -8.70
N LEU A 418 21.54 -1.60 -7.96
CA LEU A 418 22.36 -1.59 -6.75
C LEU A 418 21.56 -0.99 -5.57
N PRO A 419 21.92 -1.27 -4.33
CA PRO A 419 21.23 -0.70 -3.19
C PRO A 419 21.57 0.76 -2.98
N MET A 420 20.56 1.58 -2.61
CA MET A 420 20.73 2.94 -2.15
C MET A 420 19.85 3.20 -0.91
N LYS A 421 20.47 3.64 0.19
CA LYS A 421 19.79 4.05 1.42
C LYS A 421 20.28 5.42 1.83
N ILE A 422 19.41 6.42 1.74
CA ILE A 422 19.68 7.80 2.15
C ILE A 422 19.15 7.98 3.56
N LEU A 423 19.99 8.45 4.48
CA LEU A 423 19.64 8.73 5.88
C LEU A 423 19.39 10.21 6.12
N ALA A 424 20.14 11.08 5.44
CA ALA A 424 19.98 12.52 5.51
C ALA A 424 20.48 13.19 4.23
N LEU A 425 19.91 14.34 3.92
CA LEU A 425 20.30 15.22 2.83
C LEU A 425 20.53 16.62 3.41
N GLU A 426 21.69 17.18 3.17
CA GLU A 426 22.06 18.55 3.54
C GLU A 426 22.59 19.27 2.30
N VAL A 427 22.36 20.58 2.22
CA VAL A 427 22.68 21.38 1.04
C VAL A 427 23.57 22.56 1.43
N GLU A 428 24.72 22.70 0.75
CA GLU A 428 25.58 23.87 0.88
C GLU A 428 25.17 24.91 -0.16
N MET A 429 24.65 26.06 0.32
CA MET A 429 24.14 27.14 -0.50
C MET A 429 24.87 28.45 -0.21
N THR A 430 25.07 29.27 -1.26
CA THR A 430 25.59 30.64 -1.17
C THR A 430 24.58 31.67 -1.66
#